data_5930658ba368bf589c8d7ee884d96c33
#
_entry.id   5930658ba368bf589c8d7ee884d96c33
#
_cell.length_a   1.000
_cell.length_b   1.000
_cell.length_c   1.000
_cell.angle_alpha   90.00
_cell.angle_beta   90.00
_cell.angle_gamma   90.00
#
_symmetry.space_group_name_H-M   'P 1'
#
loop_
_entity.id
_entity.type
_entity.pdbx_description
1 polymer ?
#
loop_
_entity_poly.entity_id
_entity_poly.type
_entity_poly.pdbx_seq_one_letter_code
_entity_poly.pdbx_strand_id
1 'polypeptide(L)'
;MKVRRKLGGGCGGDIVVSWRMFFWFVILFVISFVLFSTIFIFKGRFRPVVRSTISFSTAVTTREVLGDSVTSSSSSSSSPAVTIREAVKLPEQTLVFLKYPHSRRLFTKDDLVCVFSDSSKLRKTYPTAVDRDKFGGQIVRCPETPRGYGVSLTVSRWTSDEHLPAGPTHRWDWLVYDAVIDYDNSTVVFVKGLNLRPGRVADVSRYECVYGWDFTKHNRLIRSDVISAAQEIVRCRTPLAVLDPPKTAHGPVKVSIRIKGGTGMLPSIAQPGTGMLPSIAQPGRIIKPPRKKPFQMCVCTMTRNAAAVLREWVMYHAGIGVQRWFIYDNNSDDDIIAEIENLVSRGYNISRHFWPWIKTQEAGFSNCAIRAKRDCDWVAFIDVDEFYYIPSGESLPSVIRNYTASDSIGEIRTPCHSFGPSGLRSRPREGVTTGYTCRVFLPERHKSIIRPEAMNATLINVVHHFHLRDEFNFTDVDKVIMVINHYKYQVWEVFKEKFYRRVATYVADWQNEENVGSRDRAPGLGTRPVEPPDWSERFCEVNDTGLRDQVFEMFKNTKTQRFIWEKNDDDEVSYKIGSSAQNRIARKIRKQFHKAQ
;
A
#
# COMPACT_ATOMS: atom_id res chain seq x y z
N MET A 1 -80.10 -14.85 -8.58
CA MET A 1 -80.92 -14.61 -7.36
C MET A 1 -80.44 -13.32 -6.73
N LYS A 2 -81.34 -12.34 -6.63
CA LYS A 2 -81.19 -11.02 -6.02
C LYS A 2 -80.79 -11.16 -4.54
N VAL A 3 -80.00 -10.22 -3.98
CA VAL A 3 -80.43 -9.30 -2.93
C VAL A 3 -79.42 -8.16 -2.74
N ARG A 4 -79.96 -6.96 -2.77
CA ARG A 4 -79.44 -5.62 -2.44
C ARG A 4 -79.32 -5.42 -0.94
N ARG A 5 -78.44 -4.50 -0.54
CA ARG A 5 -78.63 -3.26 0.31
C ARG A 5 -77.35 -2.77 0.82
N LYS A 6 -76.92 -1.56 0.54
CA LYS A 6 -77.26 -0.18 0.90
C LYS A 6 -76.64 0.31 2.20
N LEU A 7 -75.88 1.40 2.02
CA LEU A 7 -75.68 2.65 2.82
C LEU A 7 -74.79 2.56 4.02
N GLY A 8 -73.89 3.53 4.31
CA GLY A 8 -73.88 4.93 3.88
C GLY A 8 -72.67 5.68 4.52
N GLY A 9 -72.48 6.89 4.04
CA GLY A 9 -71.89 8.04 4.69
C GLY A 9 -70.34 8.03 4.75
N GLY A 10 -69.57 8.80 4.08
CA GLY A 10 -69.66 10.19 3.67
C GLY A 10 -68.62 11.00 4.40
N CYS A 11 -67.57 11.40 3.72
CA CYS A 11 -66.89 12.69 3.87
C CYS A 11 -65.81 12.76 2.79
N GLY A 12 -66.20 13.18 1.61
CA GLY A 12 -65.33 13.65 0.56
C GLY A 12 -64.98 15.09 0.86
N GLY A 13 -63.76 15.30 1.23
CA GLY A 13 -63.16 16.64 1.21
C GLY A 13 -62.34 16.76 -0.07
N ASP A 14 -62.95 17.29 -1.13
CA ASP A 14 -62.26 17.71 -2.34
C ASP A 14 -61.29 18.82 -1.97
N ILE A 15 -60.01 18.50 -1.93
CA ILE A 15 -58.96 19.51 -1.85
C ILE A 15 -58.87 20.14 -3.24
N VAL A 16 -59.67 21.20 -3.46
CA VAL A 16 -59.50 22.11 -4.60
C VAL A 16 -58.18 22.86 -4.40
N VAL A 17 -57.10 22.26 -4.84
CA VAL A 17 -55.81 22.96 -4.92
C VAL A 17 -55.99 24.04 -5.98
N SER A 18 -56.12 25.31 -5.51
CA SER A 18 -56.22 26.45 -6.39
C SER A 18 -55.02 26.45 -7.36
N TRP A 19 -55.31 26.55 -8.66
CA TRP A 19 -54.28 26.66 -9.73
C TRP A 19 -53.20 27.69 -9.44
N ARG A 20 -53.51 28.71 -8.64
CA ARG A 20 -52.55 29.68 -8.15
C ARG A 20 -51.53 29.09 -7.18
N MET A 21 -51.92 28.19 -6.27
CA MET A 21 -50.95 27.52 -5.39
C MET A 21 -50.05 26.57 -6.16
N PHE A 22 -50.57 25.85 -7.14
CA PHE A 22 -49.77 24.97 -8.00
C PHE A 22 -48.73 25.78 -8.78
N PHE A 23 -49.10 26.96 -9.31
CA PHE A 23 -48.20 27.85 -10.03
C PHE A 23 -47.06 28.39 -9.13
N TRP A 24 -47.39 28.75 -7.88
CA TRP A 24 -46.40 29.17 -6.90
C TRP A 24 -45.46 28.03 -6.48
N PHE A 25 -45.94 26.79 -6.35
CA PHE A 25 -45.10 25.62 -6.07
C PHE A 25 -44.15 25.33 -7.23
N VAL A 26 -44.60 25.44 -8.46
CA VAL A 26 -43.73 25.24 -9.64
C VAL A 26 -42.67 26.35 -9.73
N ILE A 27 -43.04 27.59 -9.50
CA ILE A 27 -42.07 28.71 -9.47
C ILE A 27 -41.02 28.52 -8.37
N LEU A 28 -41.41 28.19 -7.14
CA LEU A 28 -40.52 27.92 -6.05
C LEU A 28 -39.59 26.72 -6.32
N PHE A 29 -40.13 25.69 -6.97
CA PHE A 29 -39.36 24.51 -7.36
C PHE A 29 -38.31 24.84 -8.42
N VAL A 30 -38.67 25.64 -9.43
CA VAL A 30 -37.76 26.09 -10.47
C VAL A 30 -36.68 27.02 -9.90
N ILE A 31 -37.04 27.96 -9.01
CA ILE A 31 -36.08 28.84 -8.33
C ILE A 31 -35.14 28.01 -7.44
N SER A 32 -35.65 27.04 -6.68
CA SER A 32 -34.84 26.15 -5.85
C SER A 32 -33.92 25.28 -6.70
N PHE A 33 -34.37 24.78 -7.85
CA PHE A 33 -33.59 24.00 -8.78
C PHE A 33 -32.47 24.83 -9.44
N VAL A 34 -32.77 26.08 -9.83
CA VAL A 34 -31.78 27.01 -10.38
C VAL A 34 -30.74 27.38 -9.33
N LEU A 35 -31.14 27.70 -8.09
CA LEU A 35 -30.23 27.96 -6.98
C LEU A 35 -29.39 26.74 -6.64
N PHE A 36 -29.98 25.55 -6.63
CA PHE A 36 -29.25 24.31 -6.39
C PHE A 36 -28.26 24.00 -7.52
N SER A 37 -28.65 24.22 -8.77
CA SER A 37 -27.77 24.03 -9.93
C SER A 37 -26.64 25.04 -9.96
N THR A 38 -26.88 26.30 -9.60
CA THR A 38 -25.81 27.32 -9.51
C THR A 38 -24.83 27.02 -8.38
N ILE A 39 -25.31 26.54 -7.21
CA ILE A 39 -24.46 26.09 -6.11
C ILE A 39 -23.59 24.87 -6.54
N PHE A 40 -24.13 23.96 -7.35
CA PHE A 40 -23.37 22.81 -7.86
C PHE A 40 -22.34 23.22 -8.94
N ILE A 41 -22.66 24.18 -9.80
CA ILE A 41 -21.74 24.71 -10.82
C ILE A 41 -20.60 25.49 -10.16
N PHE A 42 -20.87 26.26 -9.10
CA PHE A 42 -19.83 26.98 -8.36
C PHE A 42 -18.99 26.09 -7.44
N LYS A 43 -19.53 24.98 -6.88
CA LYS A 43 -18.72 24.00 -6.10
C LYS A 43 -17.69 23.24 -6.94
N GLY A 44 -17.85 23.15 -8.26
CA GLY A 44 -16.89 22.51 -9.16
C GLY A 44 -15.60 23.30 -9.41
N ARG A 45 -15.45 24.53 -8.92
CA ARG A 45 -14.31 25.42 -9.19
C ARG A 45 -13.45 25.81 -7.99
N PHE A 46 -13.60 25.17 -6.84
CA PHE A 46 -12.69 25.45 -5.73
C PHE A 46 -11.42 24.62 -5.88
N ARG A 47 -10.42 25.18 -6.56
CA ARG A 47 -9.03 24.74 -6.50
C ARG A 47 -8.32 25.65 -5.51
N PRO A 48 -7.65 25.12 -4.45
CA PRO A 48 -6.77 25.93 -3.63
C PRO A 48 -5.58 26.36 -4.49
N VAL A 49 -5.54 27.65 -4.83
CA VAL A 49 -4.37 28.27 -5.45
C VAL A 49 -3.36 28.52 -4.35
N VAL A 50 -2.38 27.64 -4.22
CA VAL A 50 -1.17 27.92 -3.46
C VAL A 50 -0.37 28.95 -4.25
N ARG A 51 -0.43 30.21 -3.85
CA ARG A 51 0.49 31.25 -4.35
C ARG A 51 1.90 30.92 -3.86
N SER A 52 2.70 30.30 -4.71
CA SER A 52 4.15 30.28 -4.54
C SER A 52 4.71 31.56 -5.18
N THR A 53 5.22 32.45 -4.35
CA THR A 53 6.08 33.55 -4.79
C THR A 53 7.36 32.92 -5.34
N ILE A 54 7.52 32.95 -6.65
CA ILE A 54 8.73 32.53 -7.33
C ILE A 54 9.70 33.70 -7.32
N SER A 55 10.76 33.58 -6.54
CA SER A 55 11.95 34.42 -6.68
C SER A 55 12.79 33.84 -7.81
N PHE A 56 12.90 34.57 -8.90
CA PHE A 56 13.86 34.26 -9.94
C PHE A 56 15.28 34.55 -9.42
N SER A 57 16.09 33.51 -9.28
CA SER A 57 17.53 33.65 -9.13
C SER A 57 18.17 33.45 -10.49
N THR A 58 18.73 34.52 -11.01
CA THR A 58 19.52 34.56 -12.23
C THR A 58 20.74 33.68 -12.08
N ALA A 59 20.87 32.70 -12.96
CA ALA A 59 22.07 31.90 -13.09
C ALA A 59 23.22 32.77 -13.67
N VAL A 60 24.23 33.01 -12.88
CA VAL A 60 25.50 33.59 -13.33
C VAL A 60 26.33 32.45 -13.92
N THR A 61 26.57 32.55 -15.23
CA THR A 61 27.49 31.69 -15.96
C THR A 61 28.90 32.10 -15.63
N THR A 62 29.63 31.30 -14.87
CA THR A 62 31.09 31.47 -14.71
C THR A 62 31.82 30.64 -15.75
N ARG A 63 32.57 31.33 -16.57
CA ARG A 63 33.53 30.83 -17.56
C ARG A 63 34.68 30.10 -16.86
N GLU A 64 34.96 28.90 -17.32
CA GLU A 64 36.20 28.18 -16.96
C GLU A 64 37.41 28.90 -17.52
N VAL A 65 38.40 29.13 -16.64
CA VAL A 65 39.76 29.49 -17.03
C VAL A 65 40.59 28.21 -16.88
N LEU A 66 41.15 27.77 -18.02
CA LEU A 66 42.18 26.74 -18.04
C LEU A 66 43.42 27.25 -17.29
N GLY A 67 43.87 26.44 -16.33
CA GLY A 67 45.19 26.58 -15.70
C GLY A 67 45.82 25.22 -15.61
N ASP A 68 46.75 24.93 -16.50
CA ASP A 68 47.66 23.78 -16.42
C ASP A 68 48.57 23.92 -15.19
N SER A 69 48.59 22.88 -14.36
CA SER A 69 49.79 22.56 -13.60
C SER A 69 49.85 21.07 -13.28
N VAL A 70 50.86 20.47 -13.86
CA VAL A 70 51.39 19.13 -13.62
C VAL A 70 51.88 19.05 -12.16
N THR A 71 51.49 18.01 -11.40
CA THR A 71 52.43 17.14 -10.68
C THR A 71 51.73 16.07 -9.82
N SER A 72 52.37 14.93 -9.88
CA SER A 72 52.42 13.80 -8.94
C SER A 72 51.22 12.88 -8.82
N SER A 73 51.32 11.80 -9.56
CA SER A 73 50.67 10.50 -9.38
C SER A 73 50.86 9.92 -7.98
N SER A 74 49.80 9.82 -7.22
CA SER A 74 49.62 8.77 -6.24
C SER A 74 48.37 7.99 -6.58
N SER A 75 48.53 6.84 -7.19
CA SER A 75 47.48 5.88 -7.48
C SER A 75 46.95 5.27 -6.19
N SER A 76 46.05 5.97 -5.49
CA SER A 76 45.19 5.35 -4.52
C SER A 76 44.03 4.74 -5.32
N SER A 77 44.00 3.42 -5.43
CA SER A 77 42.84 2.66 -5.91
C SER A 77 41.64 2.95 -4.98
N SER A 78 40.92 4.02 -5.26
CA SER A 78 39.71 4.36 -4.52
C SER A 78 38.65 3.28 -4.80
N SER A 79 38.45 2.37 -3.85
CA SER A 79 37.30 1.46 -3.86
C SER A 79 36.04 2.29 -4.10
N PRO A 80 35.10 1.84 -4.99
CA PRO A 80 33.91 2.59 -5.30
C PRO A 80 33.14 2.92 -4.02
N ALA A 81 32.89 4.20 -3.80
CA ALA A 81 32.22 4.69 -2.61
C ALA A 81 30.71 4.38 -2.64
N VAL A 82 30.08 4.19 -1.46
CA VAL A 82 28.63 4.18 -1.35
C VAL A 82 28.10 5.56 -1.73
N THR A 83 27.03 5.61 -2.52
CA THR A 83 26.43 6.87 -2.98
C THR A 83 24.92 6.86 -2.79
N ILE A 84 24.31 8.04 -2.74
CA ILE A 84 22.86 8.19 -2.80
C ILE A 84 22.45 8.05 -4.27
N ARG A 85 21.65 7.01 -4.55
CA ARG A 85 21.10 6.77 -5.89
C ARG A 85 19.99 7.76 -6.22
N GLU A 86 19.04 7.93 -5.29
CA GLU A 86 17.83 8.73 -5.40
C GLU A 86 17.35 9.13 -4.00
N ALA A 87 16.61 10.22 -3.90
CA ALA A 87 15.81 10.55 -2.72
C ALA A 87 14.38 10.87 -3.11
N VAL A 88 13.41 10.49 -2.28
CA VAL A 88 11.98 10.76 -2.50
C VAL A 88 11.40 11.44 -1.26
N LYS A 89 10.90 12.66 -1.42
CA LYS A 89 10.24 13.41 -0.36
C LYS A 89 8.77 13.03 -0.29
N LEU A 90 8.39 12.34 0.79
CA LEU A 90 7.01 12.08 1.20
C LEU A 90 6.57 13.16 2.20
N PRO A 91 5.27 13.33 2.50
CA PRO A 91 4.79 14.33 3.45
C PRO A 91 5.35 14.18 4.87
N GLU A 92 5.56 12.96 5.36
CA GLU A 92 5.99 12.71 6.75
C GLU A 92 7.45 12.25 6.87
N GLN A 93 8.09 11.91 5.75
CA GLN A 93 9.47 11.39 5.74
C GLN A 93 10.13 11.55 4.39
N THR A 94 11.44 11.36 4.35
CA THR A 94 12.21 11.29 3.10
C THR A 94 12.89 9.93 2.99
N LEU A 95 12.65 9.25 1.88
CA LEU A 95 13.29 7.98 1.54
C LEU A 95 14.58 8.25 0.78
N VAL A 96 15.72 7.75 1.28
CA VAL A 96 17.03 7.88 0.62
C VAL A 96 17.50 6.51 0.18
N PHE A 97 17.58 6.29 -1.12
CA PHE A 97 17.98 5.02 -1.75
C PHE A 97 19.49 5.00 -1.93
N LEU A 98 20.15 3.97 -1.40
CA LEU A 98 21.60 3.82 -1.49
C LEU A 98 22.01 2.94 -2.66
N LYS A 99 23.13 3.26 -3.29
CA LYS A 99 23.83 2.43 -4.25
C LYS A 99 25.13 1.93 -3.62
N TYR A 100 25.29 0.62 -3.57
CA TYR A 100 26.45 -0.05 -3.01
C TYR A 100 27.35 -0.62 -4.09
N PRO A 101 28.67 -0.58 -3.90
CA PRO A 101 29.59 -1.50 -4.56
C PRO A 101 29.38 -2.92 -3.98
N HIS A 102 29.57 -3.94 -4.80
CA HIS A 102 29.22 -5.34 -4.49
C HIS A 102 29.89 -5.94 -3.22
N SER A 103 30.87 -5.29 -2.64
CA SER A 103 31.71 -5.84 -1.55
C SER A 103 31.56 -5.16 -0.18
N ARG A 104 30.65 -4.16 -0.02
CA ARG A 104 30.57 -3.41 1.25
C ARG A 104 29.52 -3.94 2.22
N ARG A 105 29.84 -3.79 3.53
CA ARG A 105 28.92 -4.04 4.63
C ARG A 105 27.73 -3.09 4.55
N LEU A 106 26.53 -3.63 4.78
CA LEU A 106 25.30 -2.85 4.90
C LEU A 106 25.34 -2.00 6.18
N PHE A 107 24.78 -0.81 6.12
CA PHE A 107 24.64 0.07 7.27
C PHE A 107 23.50 -0.39 8.19
N THR A 108 23.67 -0.16 9.46
CA THR A 108 22.59 -0.19 10.44
C THR A 108 22.03 1.23 10.61
N LYS A 109 20.93 1.36 11.33
CA LYS A 109 20.34 2.65 11.68
C LYS A 109 21.34 3.56 12.40
N ASP A 110 22.13 3.00 13.31
CA ASP A 110 23.08 3.72 14.15
C ASP A 110 24.37 4.14 13.40
N ASP A 111 24.61 3.55 12.24
CA ASP A 111 25.73 3.91 11.39
C ASP A 111 25.50 5.19 10.57
N LEU A 112 24.25 5.71 10.52
CA LEU A 112 23.86 6.77 9.59
C LEU A 112 23.24 7.97 10.30
N VAL A 113 23.47 9.15 9.71
CA VAL A 113 22.83 10.41 10.13
C VAL A 113 22.22 11.08 8.88
N CYS A 114 20.96 11.46 8.96
CA CYS A 114 20.29 12.25 7.94
C CYS A 114 20.71 13.70 8.07
N VAL A 115 21.14 14.29 6.98
CA VAL A 115 21.63 15.67 6.92
C VAL A 115 20.74 16.47 5.99
N PHE A 116 20.11 17.50 6.52
CA PHE A 116 19.33 18.46 5.76
C PHE A 116 20.12 19.77 5.66
N SER A 117 20.34 20.25 4.46
CA SER A 117 21.11 21.47 4.21
C SER A 117 20.42 22.38 3.21
N ASP A 118 20.50 23.68 3.46
CA ASP A 118 20.27 24.74 2.48
C ASP A 118 21.57 25.55 2.28
N SER A 119 21.50 26.71 1.64
CA SER A 119 22.68 27.56 1.39
C SER A 119 23.36 28.09 2.67
N SER A 120 22.67 28.08 3.83
CA SER A 120 23.14 28.75 5.05
C SER A 120 23.03 27.91 6.32
N LYS A 121 22.18 26.86 6.33
CA LYS A 121 21.86 26.10 7.53
C LYS A 121 22.00 24.60 7.30
N LEU A 122 22.54 23.94 8.32
CA LEU A 122 22.69 22.49 8.39
C LEU A 122 21.92 21.94 9.58
N ARG A 123 21.10 20.89 9.35
CA ARG A 123 20.39 20.16 10.41
C ARG A 123 20.72 18.68 10.30
N LYS A 124 21.20 18.09 11.38
CA LYS A 124 21.49 16.66 11.48
C LYS A 124 20.42 15.96 12.34
N THR A 125 20.00 14.74 11.95
CA THR A 125 19.07 13.92 12.71
C THR A 125 19.29 12.44 12.39
N TYR A 126 18.88 11.55 13.30
CA TYR A 126 18.99 10.11 13.05
C TYR A 126 17.87 9.62 12.12
N PRO A 127 18.14 8.59 11.29
CA PRO A 127 17.09 7.93 10.52
C PRO A 127 16.10 7.20 11.44
N THR A 128 14.84 7.13 11.02
CA THR A 128 13.82 6.38 11.75
C THR A 128 13.97 4.87 11.54
N ALA A 129 14.38 4.45 10.33
CA ALA A 129 14.67 3.05 10.01
C ALA A 129 15.57 2.91 8.77
N VAL A 130 16.08 1.69 8.56
CA VAL A 130 16.78 1.29 7.35
C VAL A 130 16.16 0.00 6.82
N ASP A 131 15.51 0.09 5.66
CA ASP A 131 14.85 -1.01 4.98
C ASP A 131 15.66 -1.50 3.77
N ARG A 132 15.16 -2.52 3.08
CA ARG A 132 15.74 -3.02 1.82
C ARG A 132 14.74 -2.89 0.68
N ASP A 133 15.24 -2.48 -0.48
CA ASP A 133 14.46 -2.53 -1.70
C ASP A 133 14.40 -3.96 -2.28
N LYS A 134 13.58 -4.14 -3.32
CA LYS A 134 13.40 -5.43 -4.00
C LYS A 134 14.66 -5.97 -4.69
N PHE A 135 15.71 -5.18 -4.81
CA PHE A 135 17.01 -5.54 -5.40
C PHE A 135 18.11 -5.71 -4.35
N GLY A 136 17.74 -5.66 -3.06
CA GLY A 136 18.67 -5.79 -1.94
C GLY A 136 19.42 -4.52 -1.59
N GLY A 137 19.16 -3.39 -2.27
CA GLY A 137 19.65 -2.06 -1.91
C GLY A 137 19.02 -1.57 -0.62
N GLN A 138 19.72 -0.65 0.09
CA GLN A 138 19.16 -0.07 1.31
C GLN A 138 18.38 1.20 1.03
N ILE A 139 17.30 1.36 1.80
CA ILE A 139 16.46 2.55 1.85
C ILE A 139 16.53 3.10 3.26
N VAL A 140 17.08 4.30 3.40
CA VAL A 140 17.16 5.00 4.68
C VAL A 140 15.93 5.88 4.83
N ARG A 141 15.16 5.68 5.90
CA ARG A 141 14.02 6.53 6.23
C ARG A 141 14.50 7.71 7.09
N CYS A 142 14.58 8.89 6.50
CA CYS A 142 14.84 10.13 7.20
C CYS A 142 13.53 10.81 7.59
N PRO A 143 13.48 11.58 8.70
CA PRO A 143 12.35 12.45 8.99
C PRO A 143 12.02 13.41 7.84
N GLU A 144 10.90 14.10 7.91
CA GLU A 144 10.48 15.07 6.90
C GLU A 144 11.59 16.10 6.61
N THR A 145 11.90 16.26 5.32
CA THR A 145 12.85 17.28 4.88
C THR A 145 12.19 18.66 4.92
N PRO A 146 12.74 19.64 5.67
CA PRO A 146 12.21 20.98 5.71
C PRO A 146 12.13 21.61 4.31
N ARG A 147 11.19 22.54 4.12
CA ARG A 147 11.04 23.24 2.83
C ARG A 147 12.33 23.98 2.47
N GLY A 148 12.78 23.87 1.22
CA GLY A 148 14.01 24.50 0.73
C GLY A 148 15.28 23.70 0.98
N TYR A 149 15.24 22.67 1.84
CA TYR A 149 16.43 21.89 2.17
C TYR A 149 16.64 20.73 1.19
N GLY A 150 17.93 20.48 0.87
CA GLY A 150 18.40 19.22 0.30
C GLY A 150 18.52 18.13 1.37
N VAL A 151 18.64 16.87 0.95
CA VAL A 151 18.89 15.73 1.84
C VAL A 151 20.16 15.01 1.41
N SER A 152 21.02 14.72 2.39
CA SER A 152 22.20 13.87 2.25
C SER A 152 22.36 12.97 3.48
N LEU A 153 23.34 12.12 3.48
CA LEU A 153 23.64 11.23 4.60
C LEU A 153 25.12 11.36 4.98
N THR A 154 25.39 11.24 6.27
CA THR A 154 26.74 11.08 6.82
C THR A 154 26.83 9.75 7.55
N VAL A 155 27.98 9.10 7.50
CA VAL A 155 28.24 7.90 8.28
C VAL A 155 28.80 8.31 9.64
N SER A 156 28.13 7.92 10.73
CA SER A 156 28.46 8.36 12.09
C SER A 156 29.90 8.00 12.56
N ARG A 157 30.52 6.99 11.93
CA ARG A 157 31.88 6.53 12.24
C ARG A 157 32.99 7.27 11.47
N TRP A 158 32.61 8.15 10.54
CA TRP A 158 33.61 8.94 9.82
C TRP A 158 34.04 10.12 10.68
N THR A 159 35.32 10.24 10.86
CA THR A 159 35.95 11.33 11.65
C THR A 159 35.95 12.67 10.90
N SER A 160 35.61 12.67 9.62
CA SER A 160 35.47 13.85 8.77
C SER A 160 33.97 14.14 8.54
N ASP A 161 33.61 15.41 8.37
CA ASP A 161 32.27 15.86 7.96
C ASP A 161 31.91 15.41 6.51
N GLU A 162 32.42 14.27 6.10
CA GLU A 162 32.25 13.73 4.76
C GLU A 162 30.81 13.23 4.55
N HIS A 163 30.12 13.87 3.63
CA HIS A 163 28.76 13.49 3.25
C HIS A 163 28.79 12.49 2.09
N LEU A 164 27.85 11.55 2.08
CA LEU A 164 27.60 10.75 0.89
C LEU A 164 27.20 11.68 -0.26
N PRO A 165 27.77 11.52 -1.46
CA PRO A 165 27.39 12.32 -2.62
C PRO A 165 25.87 12.31 -2.82
N ALA A 166 25.27 13.51 -2.92
CA ALA A 166 23.83 13.66 -3.09
C ALA A 166 23.38 13.09 -4.44
N GLY A 167 22.27 12.37 -4.42
CA GLY A 167 21.56 11.93 -5.61
C GLY A 167 20.39 12.84 -5.97
N PRO A 168 19.75 12.59 -7.13
CA PRO A 168 18.55 13.32 -7.51
C PRO A 168 17.45 13.16 -6.46
N THR A 169 16.74 14.26 -6.18
CA THR A 169 15.63 14.29 -5.22
C THR A 169 14.31 14.50 -5.94
N HIS A 170 13.35 13.61 -5.69
CA HIS A 170 12.04 13.61 -6.33
C HIS A 170 10.93 13.94 -5.33
N ARG A 171 9.86 14.54 -5.84
CA ARG A 171 8.61 14.74 -5.07
C ARG A 171 7.69 13.56 -5.29
N TRP A 172 7.00 13.15 -4.24
CA TRP A 172 6.05 12.06 -4.28
C TRP A 172 4.85 12.29 -5.20
N ASP A 173 4.36 13.52 -5.29
CA ASP A 173 3.14 13.86 -6.03
C ASP A 173 3.16 13.48 -7.51
N TRP A 174 4.38 13.34 -8.09
CA TRP A 174 4.63 13.07 -9.50
C TRP A 174 5.85 12.16 -9.62
N LEU A 175 5.62 10.86 -9.62
CA LEU A 175 6.72 9.91 -9.62
C LEU A 175 6.31 8.58 -10.23
N VAL A 176 7.13 8.03 -11.10
CA VAL A 176 7.10 6.63 -11.45
C VAL A 176 7.95 5.90 -10.41
N TYR A 177 7.29 5.16 -9.51
CA TYR A 177 7.93 4.71 -8.28
C TYR A 177 8.27 3.22 -8.25
N ASP A 178 7.56 2.38 -9.00
CA ASP A 178 7.84 0.96 -9.12
C ASP A 178 7.45 0.41 -10.48
N ALA A 179 8.04 -0.72 -10.88
CA ALA A 179 7.70 -1.42 -12.10
C ALA A 179 8.04 -2.92 -12.01
N VAL A 180 7.26 -3.74 -12.73
CA VAL A 180 7.51 -5.17 -12.85
C VAL A 180 7.28 -5.61 -14.30
N ILE A 181 8.04 -6.60 -14.79
CA ILE A 181 7.80 -7.27 -16.07
C ILE A 181 6.95 -8.51 -15.79
N ASP A 182 5.73 -8.51 -16.32
CA ASP A 182 4.76 -9.61 -16.19
C ASP A 182 5.12 -10.77 -17.14
N TYR A 183 4.44 -11.89 -17.03
CA TYR A 183 4.72 -13.13 -17.82
C TYR A 183 4.52 -12.98 -19.32
N ASP A 184 3.64 -12.08 -19.73
CA ASP A 184 3.39 -11.74 -21.13
C ASP A 184 4.47 -10.83 -21.72
N ASN A 185 5.57 -10.62 -20.97
CA ASN A 185 6.65 -9.70 -21.28
C ASN A 185 6.19 -8.23 -21.39
N SER A 186 5.02 -7.86 -20.87
CA SER A 186 4.67 -6.45 -20.69
C SER A 186 5.24 -5.90 -19.39
N THR A 187 5.56 -4.61 -19.37
CA THR A 187 5.99 -3.92 -18.13
C THR A 187 4.79 -3.24 -17.48
N VAL A 188 4.49 -3.61 -16.25
CA VAL A 188 3.51 -2.90 -15.42
C VAL A 188 4.24 -1.85 -14.61
N VAL A 189 3.86 -0.60 -14.78
CA VAL A 189 4.49 0.60 -14.22
C VAL A 189 3.53 1.25 -13.22
N PHE A 190 4.00 1.50 -12.01
CA PHE A 190 3.25 2.14 -10.95
C PHE A 190 3.63 3.62 -10.86
N VAL A 191 2.63 4.50 -10.99
CA VAL A 191 2.84 5.93 -11.22
C VAL A 191 1.98 6.74 -10.27
N LYS A 192 2.54 7.74 -9.61
CA LYS A 192 1.80 8.75 -8.83
C LYS A 192 1.61 10.02 -9.65
N GLY A 193 0.39 10.59 -9.59
CA GLY A 193 0.10 11.90 -10.15
C GLY A 193 -0.55 11.90 -11.53
N LEU A 194 -0.84 10.76 -12.14
CA LEU A 194 -1.61 10.73 -13.39
C LEU A 194 -3.06 11.19 -13.22
N ASN A 195 -3.60 11.13 -11.99
CA ASN A 195 -4.97 11.54 -11.64
C ASN A 195 -6.03 10.92 -12.56
N LEU A 196 -5.84 9.66 -12.92
CA LEU A 196 -6.80 8.92 -13.74
C LEU A 196 -8.07 8.64 -12.92
N ARG A 197 -9.22 8.65 -13.61
CA ARG A 197 -10.50 8.37 -12.95
C ARG A 197 -10.54 6.93 -12.45
N PRO A 198 -10.90 6.69 -11.17
CA PRO A 198 -11.07 5.35 -10.65
C PRO A 198 -12.07 4.54 -11.51
N GLY A 199 -11.77 3.27 -11.74
CA GLY A 199 -12.66 2.36 -12.47
C GLY A 199 -12.80 2.61 -13.98
N ARG A 200 -12.01 3.52 -14.57
CA ARG A 200 -12.03 3.79 -16.02
C ARG A 200 -10.64 3.62 -16.63
N VAL A 201 -10.61 3.03 -17.81
CA VAL A 201 -9.40 2.99 -18.64
C VAL A 201 -9.21 4.33 -19.31
N ALA A 202 -7.99 4.85 -19.30
CA ALA A 202 -7.63 6.10 -19.95
C ALA A 202 -7.31 5.89 -21.44
N ASP A 203 -7.37 6.96 -22.22
CA ASP A 203 -6.92 6.98 -23.60
C ASP A 203 -5.40 6.78 -23.66
N VAL A 204 -4.97 5.61 -24.11
CA VAL A 204 -3.57 5.20 -24.16
C VAL A 204 -2.74 6.04 -25.14
N SER A 205 -3.37 6.63 -26.17
CA SER A 205 -2.68 7.46 -27.17
C SER A 205 -1.99 8.68 -26.57
N ARG A 206 -2.46 9.12 -25.39
CA ARG A 206 -1.91 10.25 -24.62
C ARG A 206 -0.62 9.94 -23.89
N TYR A 207 -0.21 8.70 -23.82
CA TYR A 207 0.94 8.24 -23.03
C TYR A 207 1.94 7.50 -23.91
N GLU A 208 3.17 7.44 -23.44
CA GLU A 208 4.25 6.68 -24.03
C GLU A 208 5.16 6.16 -22.92
N CYS A 209 5.58 4.93 -23.00
CA CYS A 209 6.56 4.35 -22.09
C CYS A 209 7.97 4.66 -22.59
N VAL A 210 8.83 5.09 -21.68
CA VAL A 210 10.21 5.47 -21.98
C VAL A 210 11.15 4.65 -21.10
N TYR A 211 12.08 3.93 -21.73
CA TYR A 211 13.10 3.14 -21.04
C TYR A 211 14.48 3.73 -21.26
N GLY A 212 15.34 3.64 -20.27
CA GLY A 212 16.72 4.10 -20.38
C GLY A 212 17.58 3.69 -19.19
N TRP A 213 18.87 3.58 -19.42
CA TRP A 213 19.86 3.36 -18.35
C TRP A 213 20.29 4.69 -17.73
N ASP A 214 20.18 5.77 -18.48
CA ASP A 214 20.48 7.13 -18.08
C ASP A 214 19.49 8.08 -18.76
N PHE A 215 18.59 8.66 -17.99
CA PHE A 215 17.55 9.57 -18.50
C PHE A 215 18.07 10.96 -18.87
N THR A 216 19.33 11.28 -18.54
CA THR A 216 19.97 12.52 -18.99
C THR A 216 20.38 12.46 -20.45
N LYS A 217 20.55 11.26 -21.00
CA LYS A 217 20.96 10.99 -22.40
C LYS A 217 19.77 10.70 -23.27
N HIS A 218 19.05 11.74 -23.68
CA HIS A 218 17.78 11.61 -24.42
C HIS A 218 17.87 10.82 -25.73
N ASN A 219 19.02 10.83 -26.40
CA ASN A 219 19.27 10.09 -27.65
C ASN A 219 19.42 8.57 -27.45
N ARG A 220 19.52 8.09 -26.21
CA ARG A 220 19.63 6.66 -25.85
C ARG A 220 18.36 6.12 -25.19
N LEU A 221 17.27 6.89 -25.20
CA LEU A 221 16.00 6.46 -24.66
C LEU A 221 15.24 5.60 -25.65
N ILE A 222 14.71 4.48 -25.17
CA ILE A 222 13.89 3.56 -25.95
C ILE A 222 12.41 3.87 -25.65
N ARG A 223 11.61 4.13 -26.67
CA ARG A 223 10.18 4.42 -26.54
C ARG A 223 9.36 3.20 -26.90
N SER A 224 8.23 3.04 -26.22
CA SER A 224 7.32 1.95 -26.51
C SER A 224 5.87 2.34 -26.20
N ASP A 225 4.94 1.59 -26.80
CA ASP A 225 3.52 1.82 -26.67
C ASP A 225 2.98 1.47 -25.29
N VAL A 226 1.96 2.22 -24.87
CA VAL A 226 1.12 1.90 -23.73
C VAL A 226 0.02 0.94 -24.18
N ILE A 227 -0.12 -0.19 -23.50
CA ILE A 227 -1.15 -1.20 -23.72
C ILE A 227 -2.44 -0.82 -23.00
N SER A 228 -2.31 -0.38 -21.74
CA SER A 228 -3.42 0.11 -20.93
C SER A 228 -2.93 1.12 -19.90
N ALA A 229 -3.82 2.05 -19.50
CA ALA A 229 -3.58 2.98 -18.40
C ALA A 229 -4.86 3.13 -17.59
N ALA A 230 -4.81 2.81 -16.31
CA ALA A 230 -5.96 2.89 -15.41
C ALA A 230 -5.50 3.11 -13.97
N GLN A 231 -6.27 3.87 -13.21
CA GLN A 231 -5.90 4.28 -11.85
C GLN A 231 -4.49 4.90 -11.80
N GLU A 232 -3.56 4.30 -11.10
CA GLU A 232 -2.14 4.71 -11.03
C GLU A 232 -1.22 3.63 -11.65
N ILE A 233 -1.73 2.86 -12.61
CA ILE A 233 -1.03 1.74 -13.25
C ILE A 233 -1.03 1.93 -14.77
N VAL A 234 0.15 1.82 -15.38
CA VAL A 234 0.34 1.87 -16.82
C VAL A 234 1.02 0.57 -17.26
N ARG A 235 0.41 -0.14 -18.21
CA ARG A 235 0.99 -1.33 -18.82
C ARG A 235 1.63 -0.95 -20.15
N CYS A 236 2.89 -1.29 -20.30
CA CYS A 236 3.74 -0.95 -21.43
C CYS A 236 4.13 -2.20 -22.24
N ARG A 237 4.26 -2.07 -23.53
CA ARG A 237 5.00 -3.04 -24.35
C ARG A 237 6.48 -2.96 -23.96
N THR A 238 7.08 -4.06 -23.52
CA THR A 238 8.49 -4.06 -23.13
C THR A 238 9.36 -4.21 -24.37
N PRO A 239 10.31 -3.30 -24.64
CA PRO A 239 11.26 -3.44 -25.75
C PRO A 239 12.17 -4.67 -25.59
N LEU A 240 12.56 -5.31 -26.69
CA LEU A 240 13.47 -6.46 -26.69
C LEU A 240 14.80 -6.15 -25.99
N ALA A 241 15.35 -4.96 -26.20
CA ALA A 241 16.59 -4.51 -25.54
C ALA A 241 16.48 -4.42 -24.00
N VAL A 242 15.24 -4.37 -23.44
CA VAL A 242 15.00 -4.41 -22.00
C VAL A 242 14.83 -5.85 -21.51
N LEU A 243 14.24 -6.70 -22.34
CA LEU A 243 14.07 -8.13 -22.03
C LEU A 243 15.41 -8.90 -22.10
N ASP A 244 16.26 -8.51 -23.03
CA ASP A 244 17.62 -9.04 -23.24
C ASP A 244 18.60 -7.86 -23.37
N PRO A 245 19.07 -7.32 -22.22
CA PRO A 245 19.91 -6.13 -22.22
C PRO A 245 21.29 -6.43 -22.83
N PRO A 246 21.83 -5.52 -23.65
CA PRO A 246 23.13 -5.68 -24.24
C PRO A 246 24.22 -5.73 -23.16
N LYS A 247 25.28 -6.51 -23.37
CA LYS A 247 26.43 -6.65 -22.45
C LYS A 247 27.12 -5.33 -22.12
N THR A 248 26.96 -4.32 -22.97
CA THR A 248 27.48 -2.96 -22.80
C THR A 248 26.58 -2.06 -21.94
N ALA A 249 25.44 -2.58 -21.47
CA ALA A 249 24.55 -1.82 -20.61
C ALA A 249 25.16 -1.63 -19.21
N HIS A 250 25.39 -0.39 -18.81
CA HIS A 250 25.90 -0.07 -17.48
C HIS A 250 24.74 0.24 -16.52
N GLY A 251 24.52 -0.67 -15.56
CA GLY A 251 23.51 -0.53 -14.50
C GLY A 251 22.11 -1.00 -14.92
N PRO A 252 21.13 -0.93 -13.99
CA PRO A 252 19.77 -1.37 -14.24
C PRO A 252 19.02 -0.37 -15.13
N VAL A 253 18.18 -0.90 -16.04
CA VAL A 253 17.27 -0.08 -16.83
C VAL A 253 16.19 0.54 -15.91
N LYS A 254 15.84 1.80 -16.17
CA LYS A 254 14.66 2.48 -15.59
C LYS A 254 13.56 2.58 -16.62
N VAL A 255 12.32 2.72 -16.15
CA VAL A 255 11.15 3.02 -16.98
C VAL A 255 10.45 4.27 -16.47
N SER A 256 10.00 5.11 -17.39
CA SER A 256 9.18 6.30 -17.10
C SER A 256 8.01 6.39 -18.07
N ILE A 257 7.08 7.29 -17.76
CA ILE A 257 5.91 7.60 -18.60
C ILE A 257 6.05 9.02 -19.13
N ARG A 258 5.91 9.18 -20.45
CA ARG A 258 5.81 10.47 -21.12
C ARG A 258 4.35 10.76 -21.44
N ILE A 259 3.91 11.98 -21.15
CA ILE A 259 2.58 12.48 -21.50
C ILE A 259 2.71 13.25 -22.81
N LYS A 260 2.00 12.79 -23.85
CA LYS A 260 1.99 13.43 -25.18
C LYS A 260 1.03 14.62 -25.20
N GLY A 261 1.39 15.70 -25.88
CA GLY A 261 0.51 16.86 -26.08
C GLY A 261 0.22 17.70 -24.84
N GLY A 262 0.96 17.52 -23.76
CA GLY A 262 0.78 18.26 -22.51
C GLY A 262 1.40 19.64 -22.53
N THR A 263 0.87 20.56 -23.32
CA THR A 263 1.39 21.95 -23.39
C THR A 263 0.82 22.89 -22.33
N GLY A 264 -0.13 22.47 -21.48
CA GLY A 264 -0.87 23.42 -20.67
C GLY A 264 -0.94 23.20 -19.16
N MET A 265 -0.68 22.00 -18.62
CA MET A 265 -1.00 21.73 -17.21
C MET A 265 0.12 21.13 -16.34
N LEU A 266 1.27 20.79 -16.90
CA LEU A 266 2.37 20.15 -16.17
C LEU A 266 3.77 20.76 -16.42
N PRO A 267 3.94 22.10 -16.57
CA PRO A 267 5.24 22.67 -16.97
C PRO A 267 6.33 22.58 -15.91
N SER A 268 5.99 22.40 -14.63
CA SER A 268 6.95 22.55 -13.54
C SER A 268 7.50 21.23 -12.97
N ILE A 269 7.00 20.07 -13.43
CA ILE A 269 7.25 18.79 -12.75
C ILE A 269 7.81 17.72 -13.69
N ALA A 270 7.42 17.71 -14.95
CA ALA A 270 8.12 16.94 -15.96
C ALA A 270 9.50 17.57 -16.23
N GLN A 271 10.49 16.78 -16.59
CA GLN A 271 11.77 17.35 -17.04
C GLN A 271 11.47 18.39 -18.12
N PRO A 272 11.93 19.65 -17.98
CA PRO A 272 11.57 20.73 -18.87
C PRO A 272 11.74 20.33 -20.34
N GLY A 273 10.69 20.48 -21.14
CA GLY A 273 10.70 20.19 -22.59
C GLY A 273 10.49 18.73 -22.99
N THR A 274 10.45 17.75 -22.09
CA THR A 274 10.33 16.32 -22.45
C THR A 274 8.95 15.72 -22.23
N GLY A 275 8.14 16.29 -21.33
CA GLY A 275 6.86 15.72 -20.87
C GLY A 275 7.00 14.39 -20.11
N MET A 276 8.23 13.99 -19.75
CA MET A 276 8.54 12.74 -19.07
C MET A 276 8.48 12.92 -17.55
N LEU A 277 7.79 12.00 -16.86
CA LEU A 277 7.72 12.00 -15.39
C LEU A 277 9.06 11.61 -14.77
N PRO A 278 9.41 12.17 -13.61
CA PRO A 278 10.52 11.65 -12.81
C PRO A 278 10.32 10.16 -12.51
N SER A 279 11.42 9.38 -12.48
CA SER A 279 11.33 7.95 -12.25
C SER A 279 12.49 7.40 -11.46
N ILE A 280 12.14 6.56 -10.46
CA ILE A 280 13.07 5.68 -9.75
C ILE A 280 12.79 4.21 -10.08
N ALA A 281 11.77 3.93 -10.90
CA ALA A 281 11.27 2.60 -11.16
C ALA A 281 12.23 1.78 -12.04
N GLN A 282 12.64 0.63 -11.53
CA GLN A 282 13.43 -0.36 -12.24
C GLN A 282 12.54 -1.60 -12.42
N PRO A 283 12.24 -2.02 -13.65
CA PRO A 283 11.40 -3.18 -13.89
C PRO A 283 12.13 -4.48 -13.51
N GLY A 284 11.68 -5.12 -12.44
CA GLY A 284 12.10 -6.47 -12.07
C GLY A 284 11.31 -7.51 -12.83
N ARG A 285 11.94 -8.54 -13.36
CA ARG A 285 11.26 -9.61 -14.08
C ARG A 285 10.65 -10.60 -13.11
N ILE A 286 9.37 -10.93 -13.30
CA ILE A 286 8.73 -12.04 -12.61
C ILE A 286 9.06 -13.34 -13.39
N ILE A 287 9.61 -14.31 -12.66
CA ILE A 287 9.96 -15.61 -13.24
C ILE A 287 8.66 -16.33 -13.58
N LYS A 288 8.61 -16.95 -14.78
CA LYS A 288 7.46 -17.74 -15.23
C LYS A 288 7.07 -18.80 -14.20
N PRO A 289 5.76 -19.01 -13.94
CA PRO A 289 5.33 -20.02 -12.99
C PRO A 289 5.76 -21.42 -13.41
N PRO A 290 6.00 -22.31 -12.44
CA PRO A 290 6.16 -23.72 -12.73
C PRO A 290 4.85 -24.29 -13.30
N ARG A 291 4.90 -25.45 -13.95
CA ARG A 291 3.72 -26.11 -14.52
C ARG A 291 2.62 -26.37 -13.47
N LYS A 292 3.02 -26.65 -12.24
CA LYS A 292 2.15 -26.76 -11.07
C LYS A 292 2.61 -25.74 -10.02
N LYS A 293 1.70 -24.91 -9.58
CA LYS A 293 1.97 -23.92 -8.54
C LYS A 293 2.18 -24.59 -7.18
N PRO A 294 3.10 -24.09 -6.36
CA PRO A 294 3.41 -24.71 -5.07
C PRO A 294 2.30 -24.52 -4.02
N PHE A 295 1.48 -23.47 -4.14
CA PHE A 295 0.47 -23.15 -3.12
C PHE A 295 -0.92 -23.04 -3.73
N GLN A 296 -1.88 -23.74 -3.11
CA GLN A 296 -3.28 -23.65 -3.49
C GLN A 296 -3.92 -22.36 -2.98
N MET A 297 -3.58 -21.97 -1.74
CA MET A 297 -4.19 -20.81 -1.09
C MET A 297 -3.14 -19.87 -0.48
N CYS A 298 -3.18 -18.64 -0.91
CA CYS A 298 -2.30 -17.57 -0.44
C CYS A 298 -3.11 -16.38 0.09
N VAL A 299 -2.43 -15.52 0.84
CA VAL A 299 -2.99 -14.26 1.32
C VAL A 299 -2.08 -13.10 0.95
N CYS A 300 -2.67 -12.00 0.52
CA CYS A 300 -2.04 -10.71 0.32
C CYS A 300 -2.65 -9.68 1.27
N THR A 301 -1.80 -8.98 2.01
CA THR A 301 -2.22 -7.90 2.90
C THR A 301 -1.30 -6.69 2.78
N MET A 302 -1.85 -5.49 3.01
CA MET A 302 -1.06 -4.28 3.22
C MET A 302 -1.27 -3.81 4.65
N THR A 303 -0.18 -3.60 5.36
CA THR A 303 -0.26 -3.31 6.79
C THR A 303 0.71 -2.21 7.22
N ARG A 304 0.40 -1.55 8.31
CA ARG A 304 1.27 -0.63 9.03
C ARG A 304 1.04 -0.81 10.54
N ASN A 305 2.11 -1.05 11.29
CA ASN A 305 2.10 -1.19 12.75
C ASN A 305 1.14 -2.28 13.24
N ALA A 306 1.31 -3.50 12.77
CA ALA A 306 0.46 -4.64 13.10
C ALA A 306 1.20 -5.80 13.79
N ALA A 307 2.42 -5.59 14.27
CA ALA A 307 3.22 -6.64 14.92
C ALA A 307 2.47 -7.35 16.05
N ALA A 308 1.67 -6.60 16.82
CA ALA A 308 0.95 -7.11 17.97
C ALA A 308 -0.11 -8.19 17.64
N VAL A 309 -0.66 -8.15 16.42
CA VAL A 309 -1.76 -9.07 15.99
C VAL A 309 -1.32 -10.03 14.89
N LEU A 310 -0.15 -9.81 14.29
CA LEU A 310 0.30 -10.55 13.12
C LEU A 310 0.48 -12.05 13.40
N ARG A 311 0.98 -12.39 14.59
CA ARG A 311 1.22 -13.79 14.99
C ARG A 311 -0.08 -14.59 15.05
N GLU A 312 -1.09 -14.08 15.75
CA GLU A 312 -2.42 -14.68 15.82
C GLU A 312 -3.00 -14.83 14.41
N TRP A 313 -2.96 -13.76 13.61
CA TRP A 313 -3.54 -13.73 12.28
C TRP A 313 -2.90 -14.74 11.32
N VAL A 314 -1.56 -14.85 11.31
CA VAL A 314 -0.85 -15.83 10.47
C VAL A 314 -1.11 -17.25 10.92
N MET A 315 -1.00 -17.53 12.23
CA MET A 315 -1.17 -18.88 12.76
C MET A 315 -2.60 -19.39 12.62
N TYR A 316 -3.58 -18.51 12.84
CA TYR A 316 -4.98 -18.84 12.59
C TYR A 316 -5.22 -19.21 11.12
N HIS A 317 -4.81 -18.36 10.19
CA HIS A 317 -5.02 -18.61 8.77
C HIS A 317 -4.24 -19.82 8.26
N ALA A 318 -3.08 -20.12 8.83
CA ALA A 318 -2.37 -21.37 8.56
C ALA A 318 -3.19 -22.58 9.01
N GLY A 319 -3.81 -22.52 10.20
CA GLY A 319 -4.67 -23.58 10.72
C GLY A 319 -5.86 -23.90 9.82
N ILE A 320 -6.44 -22.91 9.18
CA ILE A 320 -7.53 -23.11 8.22
C ILE A 320 -7.06 -23.37 6.77
N GLY A 321 -5.75 -23.47 6.52
CA GLY A 321 -5.19 -23.96 5.26
C GLY A 321 -4.57 -22.92 4.32
N VAL A 322 -4.31 -21.71 4.78
CA VAL A 322 -3.47 -20.76 4.04
C VAL A 322 -2.01 -21.22 4.09
N GLN A 323 -1.31 -21.15 2.96
CA GLN A 323 0.02 -21.74 2.80
C GLN A 323 1.11 -20.69 2.53
N ARG A 324 0.75 -19.47 2.07
CA ARG A 324 1.70 -18.44 1.68
C ARG A 324 1.15 -17.04 1.97
N TRP A 325 2.01 -16.14 2.49
CA TRP A 325 1.66 -14.76 2.80
C TRP A 325 2.58 -13.79 2.06
N PHE A 326 1.96 -12.77 1.44
CA PHE A 326 2.62 -11.60 0.89
C PHE A 326 2.23 -10.40 1.76
N ILE A 327 3.15 -9.93 2.59
CA ILE A 327 2.92 -8.82 3.52
C ILE A 327 3.55 -7.55 2.95
N TYR A 328 2.73 -6.61 2.54
CA TYR A 328 3.13 -5.29 2.07
C TYR A 328 3.20 -4.34 3.26
N ASP A 329 4.41 -4.08 3.71
CA ASP A 329 4.69 -3.21 4.86
C ASP A 329 4.74 -1.75 4.43
N ASN A 330 3.72 -0.99 4.85
CA ASN A 330 3.56 0.43 4.52
C ASN A 330 4.14 1.34 5.62
N ASN A 331 5.47 1.34 5.77
CA ASN A 331 6.20 2.18 6.72
C ASN A 331 5.90 1.87 8.19
N SER A 332 5.90 0.61 8.60
CA SER A 332 5.77 0.28 10.02
C SER A 332 6.96 0.79 10.83
N ASP A 333 6.66 1.22 12.04
CA ASP A 333 7.60 1.72 13.04
C ASP A 333 7.66 0.80 14.28
N ASP A 334 6.80 -0.24 14.29
CA ASP A 334 6.77 -1.30 15.30
C ASP A 334 7.69 -2.48 14.94
N ASP A 335 7.69 -3.52 15.76
CA ASP A 335 8.54 -4.70 15.62
C ASP A 335 8.07 -5.71 14.55
N ILE A 336 7.32 -5.27 13.52
CA ILE A 336 6.78 -6.16 12.48
C ILE A 336 7.84 -6.98 11.76
N ILE A 337 9.03 -6.43 11.56
CA ILE A 337 10.14 -7.13 10.89
C ILE A 337 10.56 -8.33 11.74
N ALA A 338 10.77 -8.11 13.04
CA ALA A 338 11.15 -9.14 13.98
C ALA A 338 10.07 -10.24 14.11
N GLU A 339 8.80 -9.82 14.12
CA GLU A 339 7.68 -10.75 14.18
C GLU A 339 7.58 -11.63 12.92
N ILE A 340 7.78 -11.03 11.73
CA ILE A 340 7.84 -11.77 10.46
C ILE A 340 9.02 -12.75 10.46
N GLU A 341 10.21 -12.33 10.89
CA GLU A 341 11.39 -13.20 10.96
C GLU A 341 11.17 -14.37 11.92
N ASN A 342 10.52 -14.14 13.06
CA ASN A 342 10.13 -15.18 13.99
C ASN A 342 9.17 -16.21 13.35
N LEU A 343 8.13 -15.73 12.66
CA LEU A 343 7.18 -16.60 11.97
C LEU A 343 7.85 -17.41 10.85
N VAL A 344 8.72 -16.78 10.07
CA VAL A 344 9.51 -17.49 9.02
C VAL A 344 10.42 -18.55 9.64
N SER A 345 11.06 -18.30 10.79
CA SER A 345 11.89 -19.28 11.48
C SER A 345 11.09 -20.48 12.00
N ARG A 346 9.79 -20.30 12.26
CA ARG A 346 8.83 -21.36 12.62
C ARG A 346 8.28 -22.13 11.40
N GLY A 347 8.71 -21.79 10.17
CA GLY A 347 8.34 -22.51 8.95
C GLY A 347 7.18 -21.92 8.16
N TYR A 348 6.64 -20.74 8.55
CA TYR A 348 5.60 -20.08 7.77
C TYR A 348 6.19 -19.43 6.50
N ASN A 349 5.56 -19.66 5.36
CA ASN A 349 5.97 -19.09 4.08
C ASN A 349 5.54 -17.64 3.93
N ILE A 350 6.29 -16.72 4.51
CA ILE A 350 5.99 -15.29 4.51
C ILE A 350 7.07 -14.54 3.72
N SER A 351 6.65 -13.61 2.87
CA SER A 351 7.53 -12.60 2.29
C SER A 351 7.07 -11.20 2.68
N ARG A 352 7.97 -10.43 3.27
CA ARG A 352 7.77 -9.01 3.49
C ARG A 352 8.18 -8.25 2.23
N HIS A 353 7.29 -7.35 1.77
CA HIS A 353 7.53 -6.39 0.71
C HIS A 353 7.46 -4.99 1.31
N PHE A 354 8.58 -4.30 1.38
CA PHE A 354 8.58 -2.90 1.81
C PHE A 354 7.90 -2.06 0.74
N TRP A 355 6.76 -1.46 1.08
CA TRP A 355 5.91 -0.67 0.20
C TRP A 355 5.64 0.72 0.80
N PRO A 356 6.64 1.62 0.78
CA PRO A 356 6.56 2.90 1.49
C PRO A 356 5.63 3.93 0.84
N TRP A 357 4.99 3.58 -0.24
CA TRP A 357 4.21 4.45 -1.09
C TRP A 357 2.85 4.74 -0.48
N ILE A 358 2.66 5.97 0.01
CA ILE A 358 1.42 6.37 0.68
C ILE A 358 0.27 6.55 -0.32
N LYS A 359 -0.96 6.22 0.11
CA LYS A 359 -2.19 6.30 -0.72
C LYS A 359 -2.13 5.47 -2.00
N THR A 360 -1.55 4.28 -1.94
CA THR A 360 -1.37 3.37 -3.09
C THR A 360 -1.75 1.94 -2.76
N GLN A 361 -2.81 1.73 -1.97
CA GLN A 361 -3.25 0.39 -1.55
C GLN A 361 -3.64 -0.45 -2.77
N GLU A 362 -4.42 0.10 -3.70
CA GLU A 362 -4.84 -0.57 -4.92
C GLU A 362 -3.64 -0.98 -5.79
N ALA A 363 -2.67 -0.08 -5.94
CA ALA A 363 -1.44 -0.38 -6.67
C ALA A 363 -0.59 -1.46 -5.98
N GLY A 364 -0.52 -1.46 -4.64
CA GLY A 364 0.14 -2.50 -3.86
C GLY A 364 -0.53 -3.85 -4.03
N PHE A 365 -1.86 -3.90 -4.00
CA PHE A 365 -2.61 -5.14 -4.25
C PHE A 365 -2.43 -5.64 -5.69
N SER A 366 -2.42 -4.75 -6.67
CA SER A 366 -2.10 -5.13 -8.06
C SER A 366 -0.69 -5.70 -8.20
N ASN A 367 0.30 -5.07 -7.53
CA ASN A 367 1.67 -5.59 -7.50
C ASN A 367 1.74 -6.97 -6.84
N CYS A 368 1.02 -7.17 -5.73
CA CYS A 368 0.91 -8.46 -5.05
C CYS A 368 0.28 -9.52 -5.95
N ALA A 369 -0.84 -9.21 -6.57
CA ALA A 369 -1.57 -10.13 -7.42
C ALA A 369 -0.72 -10.60 -8.62
N ILE A 370 0.06 -9.71 -9.25
CA ILE A 370 1.00 -10.07 -10.31
C ILE A 370 2.08 -11.04 -9.79
N ARG A 371 2.64 -10.78 -8.60
CA ARG A 371 3.66 -11.66 -7.99
C ARG A 371 3.09 -13.03 -7.64
N ALA A 372 1.89 -13.04 -7.10
CA ALA A 372 1.20 -14.25 -6.68
C ALA A 372 0.85 -15.19 -7.83
N LYS A 373 0.74 -14.70 -9.07
CA LYS A 373 0.54 -15.55 -10.28
C LYS A 373 1.51 -16.70 -10.36
N ARG A 374 2.74 -16.50 -9.89
CA ARG A 374 3.79 -17.51 -9.93
C ARG A 374 3.52 -18.69 -9.00
N ASP A 375 3.08 -18.38 -7.80
CA ASP A 375 3.15 -19.31 -6.68
C ASP A 375 1.78 -19.83 -6.24
N CYS A 376 0.69 -19.12 -6.55
CA CYS A 376 -0.62 -19.31 -5.93
C CYS A 376 -1.73 -19.61 -6.94
N ASP A 377 -2.55 -20.64 -6.69
CA ASP A 377 -3.78 -20.86 -7.46
C ASP A 377 -4.84 -19.81 -7.10
N TRP A 378 -5.00 -19.53 -5.82
CA TRP A 378 -5.93 -18.57 -5.26
C TRP A 378 -5.27 -17.63 -4.27
N VAL A 379 -5.68 -16.37 -4.25
CA VAL A 379 -5.16 -15.34 -3.36
C VAL A 379 -6.30 -14.58 -2.71
N ALA A 380 -6.35 -14.60 -1.39
CA ALA A 380 -7.24 -13.76 -0.61
C ALA A 380 -6.62 -12.39 -0.36
N PHE A 381 -7.43 -11.34 -0.46
CA PHE A 381 -7.04 -9.97 -0.15
C PHE A 381 -7.79 -9.52 1.08
N ILE A 382 -7.16 -9.64 2.24
CA ILE A 382 -7.73 -9.31 3.55
C ILE A 382 -6.77 -8.47 4.38
N ASP A 383 -7.30 -7.70 5.31
CA ASP A 383 -6.53 -6.92 6.27
C ASP A 383 -6.15 -7.77 7.49
N VAL A 384 -5.13 -7.35 8.27
CA VAL A 384 -4.64 -8.13 9.42
C VAL A 384 -5.59 -8.17 10.63
N ASP A 385 -6.72 -7.51 10.56
CA ASP A 385 -7.81 -7.55 11.53
C ASP A 385 -9.06 -8.24 11.00
N GLU A 386 -8.92 -9.01 9.92
CA GLU A 386 -9.97 -9.78 9.25
C GLU A 386 -9.64 -11.27 9.31
N PHE A 387 -10.61 -12.07 9.74
CA PHE A 387 -10.45 -13.52 9.94
C PHE A 387 -11.58 -14.26 9.23
N TYR A 388 -11.25 -15.22 8.38
CA TYR A 388 -12.24 -16.11 7.78
C TYR A 388 -12.84 -17.01 8.86
N TYR A 389 -14.15 -17.03 8.99
CA TYR A 389 -14.87 -17.97 9.84
C TYR A 389 -15.66 -18.95 8.98
N ILE A 390 -15.40 -20.24 9.17
CA ILE A 390 -16.02 -21.35 8.45
C ILE A 390 -16.73 -22.20 9.50
N PRO A 391 -18.06 -22.04 9.69
CA PRO A 391 -18.80 -22.72 10.76
C PRO A 391 -18.69 -24.25 10.75
N SER A 392 -18.51 -24.86 9.57
CA SER A 392 -18.36 -26.32 9.44
C SER A 392 -17.00 -26.85 9.95
N GLY A 393 -16.02 -25.97 10.23
CA GLY A 393 -14.65 -26.38 10.56
C GLY A 393 -13.83 -26.90 9.37
N GLU A 394 -14.36 -26.86 8.16
CA GLU A 394 -13.60 -27.22 6.96
C GLU A 394 -12.44 -26.26 6.71
N SER A 395 -11.44 -26.74 5.96
CA SER A 395 -10.35 -25.87 5.54
C SER A 395 -10.81 -24.90 4.46
N LEU A 396 -10.22 -23.70 4.43
CA LEU A 396 -10.49 -22.69 3.40
C LEU A 396 -10.27 -23.23 1.97
N PRO A 397 -9.18 -23.99 1.66
CA PRO A 397 -9.05 -24.63 0.36
C PRO A 397 -10.17 -25.63 0.01
N SER A 398 -10.76 -26.30 1.01
CA SER A 398 -11.90 -27.22 0.79
C SER A 398 -13.13 -26.42 0.38
N VAL A 399 -13.48 -25.37 1.10
CA VAL A 399 -14.60 -24.48 0.78
C VAL A 399 -14.42 -23.89 -0.64
N ILE A 400 -13.24 -23.35 -0.95
CA ILE A 400 -12.94 -22.77 -2.26
C ILE A 400 -13.15 -23.78 -3.39
N ARG A 401 -12.76 -25.03 -3.18
CA ARG A 401 -12.92 -26.10 -4.18
C ARG A 401 -14.36 -26.34 -4.59
N ASN A 402 -15.31 -26.18 -3.68
CA ASN A 402 -16.74 -26.32 -3.97
C ASN A 402 -17.26 -25.27 -4.96
N TYR A 403 -16.63 -24.09 -4.99
CA TYR A 403 -16.96 -23.01 -5.93
C TYR A 403 -16.15 -23.04 -7.23
N THR A 404 -15.17 -23.91 -7.33
CA THR A 404 -14.24 -23.98 -8.48
C THR A 404 -14.53 -25.15 -9.44
N ALA A 405 -15.69 -25.76 -9.33
CA ALA A 405 -16.13 -26.78 -10.30
C ALA A 405 -16.24 -26.23 -11.73
N SER A 406 -16.46 -24.93 -11.87
CA SER A 406 -16.41 -24.21 -13.15
C SER A 406 -15.09 -23.46 -13.29
N ASP A 407 -14.40 -23.68 -14.42
CA ASP A 407 -13.17 -22.94 -14.76
C ASP A 407 -13.41 -21.43 -14.99
N SER A 408 -14.67 -21.02 -15.19
CA SER A 408 -15.05 -19.62 -15.39
C SER A 408 -15.08 -18.77 -14.11
N ILE A 409 -15.01 -19.38 -12.91
CA ILE A 409 -14.98 -18.60 -11.67
C ILE A 409 -13.58 -18.05 -11.43
N GLY A 410 -13.45 -16.74 -11.47
CA GLY A 410 -12.20 -16.00 -11.22
C GLY A 410 -12.12 -15.29 -9.88
N GLU A 411 -13.27 -15.02 -9.25
CA GLU A 411 -13.38 -14.32 -7.96
C GLU A 411 -14.44 -14.97 -7.08
N ILE A 412 -14.11 -15.15 -5.81
CA ILE A 412 -15.03 -15.62 -4.77
C ILE A 412 -15.14 -14.51 -3.72
N ARG A 413 -16.36 -14.04 -3.47
CA ARG A 413 -16.67 -12.94 -2.57
C ARG A 413 -17.24 -13.44 -1.27
N THR A 414 -16.62 -13.06 -0.16
CA THR A 414 -17.01 -13.47 1.19
C THR A 414 -17.57 -12.29 1.96
N PRO A 415 -18.79 -12.38 2.52
CA PRO A 415 -19.39 -11.30 3.30
C PRO A 415 -18.57 -11.03 4.58
N CYS A 416 -18.55 -9.76 5.00
CA CYS A 416 -17.70 -9.28 6.07
C CYS A 416 -18.55 -8.61 7.18
N HIS A 417 -18.52 -9.13 8.42
CA HIS A 417 -19.19 -8.57 9.57
C HIS A 417 -18.22 -7.77 10.44
N SER A 418 -18.60 -6.53 10.76
CA SER A 418 -17.80 -5.67 11.65
C SER A 418 -18.08 -5.98 13.12
N PHE A 419 -17.02 -6.28 13.87
CA PHE A 419 -17.06 -6.51 15.31
C PHE A 419 -16.76 -5.22 16.07
N GLY A 420 -17.49 -5.06 17.20
CA GLY A 420 -17.34 -4.00 18.17
C GLY A 420 -16.44 -4.36 19.34
N PRO A 421 -16.30 -3.43 20.31
CA PRO A 421 -15.43 -3.63 21.50
C PRO A 421 -15.90 -4.73 22.45
N SER A 422 -17.15 -5.18 22.36
CA SER A 422 -17.70 -6.31 23.14
C SER A 422 -17.64 -6.13 24.67
N GLY A 423 -17.84 -4.92 25.16
CA GLY A 423 -17.74 -4.57 26.59
C GLY A 423 -16.31 -4.37 27.10
N LEU A 424 -15.29 -4.62 26.28
CA LEU A 424 -13.89 -4.50 26.67
C LEU A 424 -13.43 -3.04 26.70
N ARG A 425 -12.56 -2.70 27.65
CA ARG A 425 -11.90 -1.40 27.78
C ARG A 425 -10.38 -1.46 27.56
N SER A 426 -9.81 -2.66 27.54
CA SER A 426 -8.40 -2.92 27.25
C SER A 426 -8.25 -4.08 26.27
N ARG A 427 -7.11 -4.14 25.57
CA ARG A 427 -6.82 -5.23 24.62
C ARG A 427 -6.94 -6.60 25.29
N PRO A 428 -7.65 -7.55 24.66
CA PRO A 428 -7.70 -8.92 25.17
C PRO A 428 -6.30 -9.57 25.07
N ARG A 429 -5.87 -10.21 26.15
CA ARG A 429 -4.54 -10.83 26.22
C ARG A 429 -4.42 -12.08 25.36
N GLU A 430 -5.49 -12.84 25.27
CA GLU A 430 -5.51 -14.14 24.57
C GLU A 430 -5.60 -13.98 23.04
N GLY A 431 -5.98 -12.81 22.54
CA GLY A 431 -6.04 -12.50 21.12
C GLY A 431 -7.29 -11.74 20.72
N VAL A 432 -7.31 -11.32 19.47
CA VAL A 432 -8.41 -10.56 18.87
C VAL A 432 -9.64 -11.45 18.70
N THR A 433 -9.44 -12.68 18.22
CA THR A 433 -10.52 -13.64 17.93
C THR A 433 -11.24 -14.12 19.18
N THR A 434 -10.56 -14.11 20.32
CA THR A 434 -11.11 -14.61 21.59
C THR A 434 -11.81 -13.52 22.40
N GLY A 435 -11.38 -12.25 22.26
CA GLY A 435 -11.87 -11.16 23.10
C GLY A 435 -13.10 -10.46 22.52
N TYR A 436 -13.19 -10.31 21.21
CA TYR A 436 -14.29 -9.55 20.58
C TYR A 436 -15.35 -10.51 20.06
N THR A 437 -16.52 -10.50 20.69
CA THR A 437 -17.63 -11.44 20.43
C THR A 437 -18.94 -10.78 20.06
N CYS A 438 -18.91 -9.47 19.83
CA CYS A 438 -20.11 -8.72 19.53
C CYS A 438 -19.96 -7.98 18.19
N ARG A 439 -20.96 -8.10 17.32
CA ARG A 439 -20.89 -7.54 15.97
C ARG A 439 -22.15 -6.81 15.54
N VAL A 440 -22.02 -6.06 14.45
CA VAL A 440 -23.15 -5.49 13.71
C VAL A 440 -23.93 -6.61 13.01
N PHE A 441 -25.25 -6.48 12.93
CA PHE A 441 -26.14 -7.49 12.33
C PHE A 441 -25.90 -7.67 10.83
N LEU A 442 -25.85 -6.56 10.09
CA LEU A 442 -25.69 -6.61 8.62
C LEU A 442 -24.20 -6.66 8.24
N PRO A 443 -23.83 -7.43 7.21
CA PRO A 443 -22.49 -7.36 6.65
C PRO A 443 -22.27 -6.00 5.97
N GLU A 444 -21.13 -5.38 6.22
CA GLU A 444 -20.83 -4.05 5.64
C GLU A 444 -20.35 -4.14 4.18
N ARG A 445 -19.49 -5.08 3.89
CA ARG A 445 -18.86 -5.29 2.57
C ARG A 445 -18.45 -6.75 2.43
N HIS A 446 -17.93 -7.09 1.26
CA HIS A 446 -17.31 -8.38 1.02
C HIS A 446 -15.82 -8.21 0.74
N LYS A 447 -15.04 -9.30 0.89
CA LYS A 447 -13.64 -9.42 0.51
C LYS A 447 -13.51 -10.51 -0.53
N SER A 448 -12.48 -10.39 -1.36
CA SER A 448 -12.31 -11.27 -2.51
C SER A 448 -11.15 -12.24 -2.34
N ILE A 449 -11.40 -13.45 -2.79
CA ILE A 449 -10.39 -14.46 -3.09
C ILE A 449 -10.37 -14.58 -4.60
N ILE A 450 -9.23 -14.34 -5.25
CA ILE A 450 -9.14 -14.30 -6.71
C ILE A 450 -8.19 -15.37 -7.25
N ARG A 451 -8.46 -15.79 -8.48
CA ARG A 451 -7.49 -16.44 -9.36
C ARG A 451 -6.60 -15.37 -9.99
N PRO A 452 -5.30 -15.31 -9.73
CA PRO A 452 -4.46 -14.24 -10.29
C PRO A 452 -4.46 -14.16 -11.82
N GLU A 453 -4.71 -15.26 -12.52
CA GLU A 453 -4.85 -15.31 -13.97
C GLU A 453 -6.15 -14.70 -14.49
N ALA A 454 -7.18 -14.65 -13.66
CA ALA A 454 -8.48 -14.10 -14.03
C ALA A 454 -8.50 -12.57 -14.06
N MET A 455 -7.47 -11.91 -13.53
CA MET A 455 -7.42 -10.45 -13.51
C MET A 455 -7.32 -9.85 -14.90
N ASN A 456 -8.08 -8.77 -15.12
CA ASN A 456 -7.97 -7.96 -16.32
C ASN A 456 -6.56 -7.34 -16.46
N ALA A 457 -6.10 -7.16 -17.70
CA ALA A 457 -4.79 -6.58 -17.99
C ALA A 457 -4.60 -5.16 -17.42
N THR A 458 -5.68 -4.42 -17.19
CA THR A 458 -5.65 -3.08 -16.57
C THR A 458 -5.31 -3.09 -15.09
N LEU A 459 -5.51 -4.24 -14.42
CA LEU A 459 -5.32 -4.42 -12.96
C LEU A 459 -6.18 -3.48 -12.11
N ILE A 460 -7.26 -2.93 -12.67
CA ILE A 460 -8.18 -2.10 -11.90
C ILE A 460 -8.72 -2.91 -10.72
N ASN A 461 -8.64 -2.32 -9.55
CA ASN A 461 -9.30 -2.86 -8.37
C ASN A 461 -9.88 -1.71 -7.52
N VAL A 462 -10.93 -2.04 -6.79
CA VAL A 462 -11.55 -1.14 -5.82
C VAL A 462 -11.47 -1.82 -4.46
N VAL A 463 -10.47 -1.48 -3.71
CA VAL A 463 -10.18 -2.03 -2.38
C VAL A 463 -10.57 -3.51 -2.27
N HIS A 464 -9.68 -4.42 -2.59
CA HIS A 464 -9.84 -5.88 -2.56
C HIS A 464 -10.65 -6.51 -3.72
N HIS A 465 -11.37 -5.75 -4.57
CA HIS A 465 -12.15 -6.27 -5.69
C HIS A 465 -11.46 -5.95 -7.01
N PHE A 466 -11.17 -6.96 -7.81
CA PHE A 466 -10.48 -6.81 -9.08
C PHE A 466 -11.44 -6.88 -10.26
N HIS A 467 -11.17 -6.09 -11.30
CA HIS A 467 -11.79 -6.31 -12.58
C HIS A 467 -11.23 -7.60 -13.20
N LEU A 468 -12.13 -8.47 -13.58
CA LEU A 468 -11.78 -9.75 -14.23
C LEU A 468 -11.72 -9.60 -15.74
N ARG A 469 -11.08 -10.54 -16.41
CA ARG A 469 -11.17 -10.74 -17.85
C ARG A 469 -12.56 -11.27 -18.20
N ASP A 470 -13.02 -11.02 -19.43
CA ASP A 470 -14.41 -11.29 -19.88
C ASP A 470 -14.81 -12.77 -19.77
N GLU A 471 -13.85 -13.69 -19.83
CA GLU A 471 -14.09 -15.12 -19.69
C GLU A 471 -14.29 -15.59 -18.24
N PHE A 472 -14.09 -14.70 -17.25
CA PHE A 472 -14.23 -15.03 -15.83
C PHE A 472 -15.37 -14.27 -15.17
N ASN A 473 -16.01 -14.96 -14.22
CA ASN A 473 -17.10 -14.43 -13.40
C ASN A 473 -16.71 -14.45 -11.91
N PHE A 474 -17.50 -13.78 -11.11
CA PHE A 474 -17.44 -13.90 -9.65
C PHE A 474 -18.60 -14.75 -9.13
N THR A 475 -18.45 -15.24 -7.90
CA THR A 475 -19.50 -15.86 -7.12
C THR A 475 -19.48 -15.35 -5.68
N ASP A 476 -20.64 -15.21 -5.07
CA ASP A 476 -20.77 -14.84 -3.66
C ASP A 476 -20.90 -16.12 -2.81
N VAL A 477 -20.21 -16.15 -1.67
CA VAL A 477 -20.32 -17.24 -0.71
C VAL A 477 -21.50 -16.96 0.23
N ASP A 478 -22.32 -17.99 0.48
CA ASP A 478 -23.38 -17.88 1.47
C ASP A 478 -22.76 -17.70 2.88
N LYS A 479 -23.34 -16.75 3.63
CA LYS A 479 -22.92 -16.43 5.00
C LYS A 479 -22.98 -17.60 5.98
N VAL A 480 -23.79 -18.64 5.70
CA VAL A 480 -23.84 -19.85 6.51
C VAL A 480 -22.66 -20.80 6.24
N ILE A 481 -21.99 -20.64 5.10
CA ILE A 481 -20.81 -21.44 4.71
C ILE A 481 -19.52 -20.77 5.19
N MET A 482 -19.37 -19.46 4.91
CA MET A 482 -18.18 -18.73 5.26
C MET A 482 -18.45 -17.23 5.35
N VAL A 483 -17.92 -16.60 6.39
CA VAL A 483 -17.93 -15.15 6.58
C VAL A 483 -16.53 -14.66 6.97
N ILE A 484 -16.33 -13.35 6.93
CA ILE A 484 -15.15 -12.70 7.52
C ILE A 484 -15.58 -11.96 8.77
N ASN A 485 -14.93 -12.27 9.89
CA ASN A 485 -15.02 -11.48 11.11
C ASN A 485 -13.98 -10.35 11.02
N HIS A 486 -14.45 -9.14 10.89
CA HIS A 486 -13.62 -7.93 10.81
C HIS A 486 -13.62 -7.22 12.16
N TYR A 487 -12.55 -7.36 12.91
CA TYR A 487 -12.39 -6.71 14.21
C TYR A 487 -12.02 -5.23 14.03
N LYS A 488 -12.95 -4.50 13.43
CA LYS A 488 -12.79 -3.11 12.98
C LYS A 488 -12.81 -2.15 14.15
N TYR A 489 -13.79 -2.31 15.03
CA TYR A 489 -14.06 -1.43 16.16
C TYR A 489 -13.56 -2.08 17.46
N GLN A 490 -12.26 -2.18 17.62
CA GLN A 490 -11.64 -2.71 18.82
C GLN A 490 -11.76 -1.71 19.99
N VAL A 491 -11.15 -2.01 21.13
CA VAL A 491 -11.05 -1.09 22.27
C VAL A 491 -10.53 0.28 21.80
N TRP A 492 -10.96 1.32 22.50
CA TRP A 492 -10.75 2.71 22.06
C TRP A 492 -9.29 3.05 21.70
N GLU A 493 -8.32 2.62 22.51
CA GLU A 493 -6.90 2.89 22.25
C GLU A 493 -6.45 2.38 20.87
N VAL A 494 -6.85 1.16 20.48
CA VAL A 494 -6.53 0.57 19.18
C VAL A 494 -7.26 1.28 18.05
N PHE A 495 -8.55 1.54 18.26
CA PHE A 495 -9.36 2.25 17.28
C PHE A 495 -8.83 3.66 17.04
N LYS A 496 -8.46 4.40 18.08
CA LYS A 496 -7.90 5.75 18.01
C LYS A 496 -6.61 5.78 17.18
N GLU A 497 -5.69 4.84 17.40
CA GLU A 497 -4.47 4.72 16.59
C GLU A 497 -4.78 4.46 15.11
N LYS A 498 -5.70 3.55 14.84
CA LYS A 498 -6.18 3.24 13.49
C LYS A 498 -6.83 4.45 12.82
N PHE A 499 -7.67 5.17 13.57
CA PHE A 499 -8.33 6.38 13.10
C PHE A 499 -7.32 7.44 12.68
N TYR A 500 -6.34 7.76 13.53
CA TYR A 500 -5.30 8.74 13.19
C TYR A 500 -4.50 8.35 11.96
N ARG A 501 -4.08 7.10 11.85
CA ARG A 501 -3.36 6.60 10.66
C ARG A 501 -4.18 6.79 9.38
N ARG A 502 -5.47 6.48 9.45
CA ARG A 502 -6.38 6.58 8.31
C ARG A 502 -6.67 8.03 7.93
N VAL A 503 -7.01 8.87 8.90
CA VAL A 503 -7.32 10.29 8.67
C VAL A 503 -6.09 11.03 8.15
N ALA A 504 -4.92 10.85 8.75
CA ALA A 504 -3.66 11.41 8.26
C ALA A 504 -3.33 11.00 6.82
N THR A 505 -3.76 9.80 6.40
CA THR A 505 -3.54 9.30 5.05
C THR A 505 -4.45 9.95 4.02
N TYR A 506 -5.72 10.25 4.36
CA TYR A 506 -6.74 10.65 3.40
C TYR A 506 -7.15 12.12 3.48
N VAL A 507 -6.90 12.81 4.58
CA VAL A 507 -7.36 14.17 4.82
C VAL A 507 -6.16 15.09 5.00
N ALA A 508 -6.00 16.07 4.11
CA ALA A 508 -4.85 16.98 4.11
C ALA A 508 -4.80 17.90 5.35
N ASP A 509 -5.95 18.21 5.89
CA ASP A 509 -6.19 19.13 7.01
C ASP A 509 -6.78 18.41 8.24
N TRP A 510 -6.45 17.15 8.42
CA TRP A 510 -6.99 16.29 9.48
C TRP A 510 -6.79 16.81 10.91
N GLN A 511 -5.82 17.69 11.10
CA GLN A 511 -5.56 18.35 12.38
C GLN A 511 -6.53 19.50 12.68
N ASN A 512 -7.23 20.00 11.67
CA ASN A 512 -8.16 21.11 11.82
C ASN A 512 -9.51 20.61 12.36
N GLU A 513 -10.03 21.30 13.37
CA GLU A 513 -11.29 20.93 14.03
C GLU A 513 -12.53 21.06 13.13
N GLU A 514 -12.46 21.91 12.11
CA GLU A 514 -13.54 22.24 11.19
C GLU A 514 -13.68 21.31 9.98
N ASN A 515 -12.95 20.20 9.94
CA ASN A 515 -12.95 19.31 8.80
C ASN A 515 -14.31 18.58 8.63
N VAL A 516 -15.27 19.30 8.09
CA VAL A 516 -16.64 18.84 7.85
C VAL A 516 -16.71 18.14 6.48
N GLY A 517 -17.00 16.84 6.44
CA GLY A 517 -17.30 16.13 5.17
C GLY A 517 -16.39 14.96 4.80
N SER A 518 -15.44 14.55 5.62
CA SER A 518 -14.67 13.33 5.40
C SER A 518 -15.57 12.08 5.48
N ARG A 519 -15.56 11.24 4.44
CA ARG A 519 -16.26 9.95 4.40
C ARG A 519 -15.61 8.88 5.28
N ASP A 520 -14.42 9.13 5.77
CA ASP A 520 -13.62 8.19 6.56
C ASP A 520 -13.85 8.31 8.07
N ARG A 521 -14.89 9.01 8.48
CA ARG A 521 -15.27 9.16 9.89
C ARG A 521 -15.83 7.87 10.44
N ALA A 522 -15.44 7.54 11.66
CA ALA A 522 -16.22 6.58 12.41
C ALA A 522 -17.62 7.14 12.67
N PRO A 523 -18.67 6.31 12.54
CA PRO A 523 -20.03 6.76 12.80
C PRO A 523 -20.14 7.42 14.17
N GLY A 524 -20.68 8.65 14.21
CA GLY A 524 -20.87 9.42 15.44
C GLY A 524 -19.63 10.07 16.05
N LEU A 525 -18.46 9.94 15.42
CA LEU A 525 -17.23 10.65 15.80
C LEU A 525 -16.98 11.80 14.83
N GLY A 526 -16.73 12.98 15.36
CA GLY A 526 -16.30 14.13 14.57
C GLY A 526 -14.87 13.98 14.03
N THR A 527 -14.22 15.08 13.74
CA THR A 527 -12.81 15.11 13.34
C THR A 527 -11.86 14.84 14.50
N ARG A 528 -12.28 15.08 15.75
CA ARG A 528 -11.53 14.69 16.94
C ARG A 528 -11.98 13.31 17.40
N PRO A 529 -11.06 12.37 17.57
CA PRO A 529 -11.38 11.11 18.19
C PRO A 529 -11.49 11.31 19.71
N VAL A 530 -12.65 11.72 20.14
CA VAL A 530 -13.03 11.73 21.56
C VAL A 530 -13.71 10.42 21.84
N GLU A 531 -13.28 9.71 22.89
CA GLU A 531 -13.90 8.46 23.28
C GLU A 531 -15.35 8.69 23.68
N PRO A 532 -16.32 8.06 22.98
CA PRO A 532 -17.70 8.08 23.42
C PRO A 532 -17.84 7.33 24.75
N PRO A 533 -18.66 7.82 25.70
CA PRO A 533 -18.84 7.16 27.01
C PRO A 533 -19.29 5.69 26.90
N ASP A 534 -20.04 5.39 25.84
CA ASP A 534 -20.60 4.09 25.51
C ASP A 534 -19.76 3.27 24.51
N TRP A 535 -18.48 3.67 24.26
CA TRP A 535 -17.66 3.02 23.24
C TRP A 535 -17.57 1.49 23.39
N SER A 536 -17.40 1.02 24.61
CA SER A 536 -17.27 -0.43 24.90
C SER A 536 -18.49 -1.24 24.48
N GLU A 537 -19.66 -0.62 24.36
CA GLU A 537 -20.94 -1.26 24.06
C GLU A 537 -21.40 -1.03 22.61
N ARG A 538 -20.71 -0.14 21.87
CA ARG A 538 -21.06 0.18 20.48
C ARG A 538 -20.82 -0.98 19.55
N PHE A 539 -21.56 -0.99 18.43
CA PHE A 539 -21.44 -1.99 17.36
C PHE A 539 -21.71 -3.42 17.84
N CYS A 540 -22.55 -3.55 18.86
CA CYS A 540 -22.91 -4.80 19.54
C CYS A 540 -24.42 -5.09 19.34
N GLU A 541 -24.82 -5.50 18.14
CA GLU A 541 -26.21 -5.86 17.82
C GLU A 541 -26.43 -7.37 17.96
N VAL A 542 -25.37 -8.16 17.76
CA VAL A 542 -25.41 -9.64 17.82
C VAL A 542 -24.24 -10.13 18.62
N ASN A 543 -24.51 -10.95 19.64
CA ASN A 543 -23.45 -11.71 20.32
C ASN A 543 -23.09 -12.92 19.45
N ASP A 544 -21.85 -12.94 18.94
CA ASP A 544 -21.34 -13.94 18.00
C ASP A 544 -20.03 -14.52 18.54
N THR A 545 -20.12 -15.72 19.10
CA THR A 545 -18.98 -16.45 19.70
C THR A 545 -18.45 -17.56 18.80
N GLY A 546 -19.02 -17.74 17.61
CA GLY A 546 -18.71 -18.88 16.76
C GLY A 546 -17.22 -19.04 16.44
N LEU A 547 -16.57 -17.97 16.00
CA LEU A 547 -15.13 -18.01 15.74
C LEU A 547 -14.32 -18.21 17.03
N ARG A 548 -14.70 -17.54 18.13
CA ARG A 548 -14.02 -17.70 19.42
C ARG A 548 -14.02 -19.17 19.85
N ASP A 549 -15.17 -19.80 19.81
CA ASP A 549 -15.33 -21.18 20.29
C ASP A 549 -14.51 -22.16 19.42
N GLN A 550 -14.50 -21.96 18.09
CA GLN A 550 -13.66 -22.72 17.16
C GLN A 550 -12.15 -22.49 17.43
N VAL A 551 -11.75 -21.26 17.75
CA VAL A 551 -10.36 -20.93 18.08
C VAL A 551 -9.91 -21.60 19.39
N PHE A 552 -10.78 -21.66 20.40
CA PHE A 552 -10.50 -22.37 21.63
C PHE A 552 -10.26 -23.86 21.37
N GLU A 553 -11.07 -24.48 20.55
CA GLU A 553 -10.95 -25.90 20.19
C GLU A 553 -9.67 -26.19 19.40
N MET A 554 -9.37 -25.37 18.37
CA MET A 554 -8.29 -25.64 17.43
C MET A 554 -6.89 -25.23 17.93
N PHE A 555 -6.80 -24.16 18.71
CA PHE A 555 -5.52 -23.50 18.97
C PHE A 555 -5.14 -23.38 20.45
N LYS A 556 -6.04 -23.70 21.40
CA LYS A 556 -5.72 -23.66 22.82
C LYS A 556 -5.11 -25.00 23.25
N ASN A 557 -3.90 -24.95 23.79
CA ASN A 557 -3.25 -26.14 24.33
C ASN A 557 -3.93 -26.57 25.62
N THR A 558 -4.46 -27.79 25.65
CA THR A 558 -5.22 -28.34 26.81
C THR A 558 -4.39 -28.48 28.08
N LYS A 559 -3.06 -28.67 27.98
CA LYS A 559 -2.17 -28.82 29.12
C LYS A 559 -1.72 -27.49 29.70
N THR A 560 -1.29 -26.55 28.81
CA THR A 560 -0.76 -25.26 29.26
C THR A 560 -1.82 -24.19 29.39
N GLN A 561 -3.05 -24.43 28.88
CA GLN A 561 -4.15 -23.45 28.79
C GLN A 561 -3.79 -22.18 28.02
N ARG A 562 -2.74 -22.23 27.19
CA ARG A 562 -2.24 -21.11 26.36
C ARG A 562 -2.54 -21.33 24.88
N PHE A 563 -2.71 -20.25 24.16
CA PHE A 563 -2.80 -20.29 22.69
C PHE A 563 -1.42 -20.40 22.06
N ILE A 564 -1.34 -21.01 20.88
CA ILE A 564 -0.08 -21.24 20.15
C ILE A 564 0.64 -19.95 19.77
N TRP A 565 -0.07 -18.83 19.71
CA TRP A 565 0.50 -17.50 19.40
C TRP A 565 0.92 -16.69 20.62
N GLU A 566 0.58 -17.11 21.83
CA GLU A 566 1.07 -16.43 23.01
C GLU A 566 2.59 -16.52 23.12
N LYS A 567 3.23 -15.39 23.43
CA LYS A 567 4.69 -15.36 23.63
C LYS A 567 5.04 -16.10 24.92
N ASN A 568 5.99 -17.03 24.85
CA ASN A 568 6.61 -17.62 26.04
C ASN A 568 7.70 -16.67 26.56
N ASP A 569 7.96 -16.68 27.87
CA ASP A 569 9.05 -15.89 28.46
C ASP A 569 10.42 -16.29 27.86
N ASP A 570 10.57 -17.54 27.43
CA ASP A 570 11.74 -18.05 26.71
C ASP A 570 11.89 -17.45 25.29
N ASP A 571 10.81 -17.02 24.63
CA ASP A 571 10.85 -16.33 23.34
C ASP A 571 11.52 -14.95 23.46
N GLU A 572 11.36 -14.24 24.59
CA GLU A 572 12.05 -12.98 24.86
C GLU A 572 13.56 -13.15 25.09
N VAL A 573 13.96 -14.22 25.79
CA VAL A 573 15.36 -14.55 26.04
C VAL A 573 16.04 -15.04 24.75
N SER A 574 15.35 -15.89 23.98
CA SER A 574 15.85 -16.39 22.68
C SER A 574 16.03 -15.27 21.67
N TYR A 575 15.17 -14.25 21.69
CA TYR A 575 15.29 -13.07 20.83
C TYR A 575 16.53 -12.23 21.13
N LYS A 576 16.81 -11.98 22.41
CA LYS A 576 18.03 -11.29 22.85
C LYS A 576 19.31 -12.09 22.57
N ILE A 577 19.25 -13.42 22.63
CA ILE A 577 20.36 -14.34 22.33
C ILE A 577 20.48 -14.56 20.80
N GLY A 578 19.38 -14.64 20.07
CA GLY A 578 19.34 -14.86 18.61
C GLY A 578 20.00 -13.74 17.82
N SER A 579 19.80 -12.48 18.20
CA SER A 579 20.48 -11.33 17.56
C SER A 579 21.99 -11.36 17.77
N SER A 580 22.44 -11.84 18.91
CA SER A 580 23.88 -12.03 19.23
C SER A 580 24.45 -13.32 18.61
N ALA A 581 23.68 -14.41 18.53
CA ALA A 581 24.08 -15.68 17.94
C ALA A 581 24.09 -15.63 16.39
N GLN A 582 23.15 -14.97 15.75
CA GLN A 582 23.14 -14.72 14.31
C GLN A 582 24.38 -13.93 13.87
N ASN A 583 24.81 -12.95 14.67
CA ASN A 583 26.05 -12.25 14.45
C ASN A 583 27.30 -13.16 14.62
N ARG A 584 27.25 -14.16 15.51
CA ARG A 584 28.33 -15.16 15.66
C ARG A 584 28.31 -16.21 14.54
N ILE A 585 27.16 -16.68 14.11
CA ILE A 585 27.00 -17.66 13.02
C ILE A 585 27.40 -17.03 11.69
N ALA A 586 26.98 -15.80 11.41
CA ALA A 586 27.41 -15.05 10.22
C ALA A 586 28.94 -14.84 10.19
N ARG A 587 29.60 -14.63 11.35
CA ARG A 587 31.07 -14.57 11.47
C ARG A 587 31.72 -15.93 11.25
N LYS A 588 31.12 -17.05 11.69
CA LYS A 588 31.65 -18.41 11.51
C LYS A 588 31.56 -18.87 10.03
N ILE A 589 30.43 -18.62 9.40
CA ILE A 589 30.22 -18.92 7.99
C ILE A 589 31.19 -18.13 7.09
N ARG A 590 31.43 -16.85 7.39
CA ARG A 590 32.46 -16.05 6.70
C ARG A 590 33.87 -16.57 6.86
N LYS A 591 34.23 -17.09 8.04
CA LYS A 591 35.58 -17.69 8.25
C LYS A 591 35.77 -19.01 7.49
N GLN A 592 34.69 -19.76 7.26
CA GLN A 592 34.75 -21.00 6.48
C GLN A 592 34.87 -20.72 4.96
N PHE A 593 34.18 -19.69 4.45
CA PHE A 593 34.31 -19.29 3.02
C PHE A 593 35.67 -18.66 2.69
N HIS A 594 36.34 -17.99 3.62
CA HIS A 594 37.71 -17.47 3.41
C HIS A 594 38.81 -18.52 3.59
N LYS A 595 38.51 -19.73 4.05
CA LYS A 595 39.49 -20.84 4.10
C LYS A 595 39.36 -21.78 2.87
N ALA A 596 38.37 -21.58 2.04
CA ALA A 596 38.10 -22.40 0.86
C ALA A 596 38.42 -21.68 -0.47
N GLN A 597 39.00 -20.48 -0.40
CA GLN A 597 39.73 -19.78 -1.46
C GLN A 597 41.24 -19.69 -1.08
#